data_e51b59f671f0f835dd76a3518e10ad49
#
_entry.id   e51b59f671f0f835dd76a3518e10ad49
#
_cell.length_a   1.000
_cell.length_b   1.000
_cell.length_c   1.000
_cell.angle_alpha   90.00
_cell.angle_beta   90.00
_cell.angle_gamma   90.00
#
_symmetry.space_group_name_H-M   'P 1'
#
loop_
_entity.id
_entity.type
_entity.pdbx_description
1 polymer ?
#
loop_
_entity_poly.entity_id
_entity_poly.type
_entity_poly.pdbx_seq_one_letter_code
_entity_poly.pdbx_strand_id
1 'polypeptide(L)'
;MSFSLNLAPSRVLFSYIPFRKEPYIIHSKSPESIGSIYSISLEKLHPHPDNPFGIRDDPSMLELIESVKKHGVLVPAIARPKPEGGYELVAGHRRQRASQLAGLDSMPVIVMNLDDNDTIIQLVDSNIQRENILPSERAKAYKLRMEAVKKKAGRPQKEEDQNSPKISANFRSDDSIGELAGVSGDTIRNYISLTNLIPELME
;
A
#
# COMPACT_ATOMS: atom_id res chain seq x y z
N MET A 1 -19.62 -45.85 -46.77
CA MET A 1 -20.11 -45.23 -45.54
C MET A 1 -18.96 -44.47 -44.91
N SER A 2 -18.82 -43.18 -45.22
CA SER A 2 -17.72 -42.36 -44.74
C SER A 2 -18.29 -41.33 -43.79
N PHE A 3 -17.94 -41.42 -42.47
CA PHE A 3 -18.27 -40.41 -41.49
C PHE A 3 -17.18 -39.35 -41.46
N SER A 4 -17.54 -38.15 -41.89
CA SER A 4 -16.68 -36.97 -41.79
C SER A 4 -16.99 -36.25 -40.48
N LEU A 5 -16.05 -36.26 -39.53
CA LEU A 5 -16.11 -35.50 -38.30
C LEU A 5 -15.56 -34.08 -38.57
N ASN A 6 -16.48 -33.14 -38.61
CA ASN A 6 -16.18 -31.71 -38.72
C ASN A 6 -15.94 -31.14 -37.30
N LEU A 7 -14.68 -30.98 -36.91
CA LEU A 7 -14.32 -30.26 -35.68
C LEU A 7 -14.20 -28.76 -36.04
N ALA A 8 -15.18 -27.97 -35.62
CA ALA A 8 -15.09 -26.53 -35.64
C ALA A 8 -14.24 -26.04 -34.45
N PRO A 9 -13.29 -25.10 -34.64
CA PRO A 9 -12.52 -24.54 -33.53
C PRO A 9 -13.41 -23.59 -32.72
N SER A 10 -13.54 -23.86 -31.44
CA SER A 10 -14.17 -23.00 -30.45
C SER A 10 -13.39 -21.67 -30.35
N ARG A 11 -13.93 -20.65 -30.99
CA ARG A 11 -13.51 -19.26 -30.75
C ARG A 11 -13.90 -18.87 -29.33
N VAL A 12 -12.92 -18.81 -28.41
CA VAL A 12 -13.08 -18.12 -27.15
C VAL A 12 -13.21 -16.62 -27.49
N LEU A 13 -14.42 -16.13 -27.52
CA LEU A 13 -14.68 -14.70 -27.55
C LEU A 13 -14.24 -14.13 -26.19
N PHE A 14 -13.08 -13.52 -26.13
CA PHE A 14 -12.76 -12.52 -25.12
C PHE A 14 -13.74 -11.37 -25.33
N SER A 15 -14.86 -11.38 -24.63
CA SER A 15 -15.75 -10.23 -24.56
C SER A 15 -14.97 -9.12 -23.84
N TYR A 16 -14.52 -8.15 -24.63
CA TYR A 16 -14.05 -6.84 -24.17
C TYR A 16 -15.18 -6.22 -23.35
N ILE A 17 -15.03 -6.18 -22.03
CA ILE A 17 -15.96 -5.47 -21.15
C ILE A 17 -15.57 -3.98 -21.29
N PRO A 18 -16.39 -3.15 -21.96
CA PRO A 18 -16.12 -1.74 -22.03
C PRO A 18 -16.17 -1.16 -20.62
N PHE A 19 -15.13 -0.44 -20.23
CA PHE A 19 -15.05 0.32 -18.98
C PHE A 19 -16.23 1.31 -18.94
N ARG A 20 -17.28 0.95 -18.21
CA ARG A 20 -18.48 1.77 -18.08
C ARG A 20 -18.14 3.05 -17.34
N LYS A 21 -18.23 4.19 -18.04
CA LYS A 21 -18.14 5.56 -17.49
C LYS A 21 -19.40 5.93 -16.69
N GLU A 22 -19.85 5.11 -15.79
CA GLU A 22 -20.92 5.52 -14.88
C GLU A 22 -20.33 5.85 -13.51
N PRO A 23 -20.65 7.02 -12.94
CA PRO A 23 -20.25 7.32 -11.57
C PRO A 23 -20.98 6.33 -10.66
N TYR A 24 -20.24 5.41 -10.05
CA TYR A 24 -20.77 4.55 -9.02
C TYR A 24 -21.27 5.45 -7.89
N ILE A 25 -22.57 5.59 -7.79
CA ILE A 25 -23.23 6.23 -6.63
C ILE A 25 -22.92 5.35 -5.43
N ILE A 26 -21.94 5.75 -4.62
CA ILE A 26 -21.65 5.12 -3.35
C ILE A 26 -22.84 5.44 -2.44
N HIS A 27 -23.77 4.48 -2.29
CA HIS A 27 -24.66 4.50 -1.16
C HIS A 27 -23.80 4.47 0.09
N SER A 28 -24.06 5.36 1.03
CA SER A 28 -23.38 5.60 2.29
C SER A 28 -23.54 4.42 3.27
N LYS A 29 -23.05 3.23 2.90
CA LYS A 29 -22.80 2.13 3.82
C LYS A 29 -21.29 1.97 3.90
N SER A 30 -20.78 2.02 5.12
CA SER A 30 -19.40 1.66 5.44
C SER A 30 -19.05 0.35 4.73
N PRO A 31 -17.87 0.22 4.10
CA PRO A 31 -17.47 -1.01 3.44
C PRO A 31 -17.38 -2.14 4.48
N GLU A 32 -18.40 -2.99 4.55
CA GLU A 32 -18.50 -4.10 5.50
C GLU A 32 -17.74 -5.36 5.05
N SER A 33 -17.11 -5.32 3.86
CA SER A 33 -16.32 -6.45 3.36
C SER A 33 -14.86 -6.07 3.14
N ILE A 34 -13.99 -6.69 3.91
CA ILE A 34 -12.54 -6.65 3.70
C ILE A 34 -12.23 -7.20 2.30
N GLY A 35 -11.62 -6.38 1.43
CA GLY A 35 -11.11 -6.83 0.13
C GLY A 35 -11.91 -6.41 -1.10
N SER A 36 -13.00 -5.66 -0.97
CA SER A 36 -13.71 -5.13 -2.15
C SER A 36 -12.94 -3.97 -2.78
N ILE A 37 -12.90 -3.94 -4.12
CA ILE A 37 -12.24 -2.87 -4.89
C ILE A 37 -13.31 -1.82 -5.22
N TYR A 38 -13.01 -0.57 -4.87
CA TYR A 38 -13.87 0.58 -5.15
C TYR A 38 -13.17 1.53 -6.10
N SER A 39 -13.92 2.16 -7.02
CA SER A 39 -13.42 3.30 -7.80
C SER A 39 -13.61 4.55 -6.97
N ILE A 40 -12.50 5.13 -6.47
CA ILE A 40 -12.52 6.30 -5.60
C ILE A 40 -11.96 7.51 -6.36
N SER A 41 -12.67 8.65 -6.26
CA SER A 41 -12.19 9.93 -6.83
C SER A 41 -10.84 10.32 -6.24
N LEU A 42 -9.92 10.78 -7.09
CA LEU A 42 -8.58 11.22 -6.69
C LEU A 42 -8.61 12.38 -5.70
N GLU A 43 -9.65 13.22 -5.77
CA GLU A 43 -9.85 14.33 -4.83
C GLU A 43 -10.14 13.88 -3.39
N LYS A 44 -10.70 12.67 -3.24
CA LYS A 44 -11.01 12.08 -1.92
C LYS A 44 -9.87 11.25 -1.35
N LEU A 45 -8.78 11.06 -2.11
CA LEU A 45 -7.61 10.30 -1.70
C LEU A 45 -6.51 11.24 -1.21
N HIS A 46 -6.21 11.20 0.07
CA HIS A 46 -5.19 12.03 0.70
C HIS A 46 -3.97 11.18 1.08
N PRO A 47 -2.74 11.68 0.87
CA PRO A 47 -1.55 10.96 1.32
C PRO A 47 -1.49 10.89 2.85
N HIS A 48 -0.89 9.83 3.40
CA HIS A 48 -0.62 9.76 4.83
C HIS A 48 0.39 10.84 5.24
N PRO A 49 0.12 11.63 6.31
CA PRO A 49 0.98 12.75 6.70
C PRO A 49 2.40 12.31 7.08
N ASP A 50 2.54 11.16 7.74
CA ASP A 50 3.82 10.61 8.17
C ASP A 50 4.49 9.73 7.10
N ASN A 51 4.09 9.83 5.81
CA ASN A 51 4.73 9.05 4.76
C ASN A 51 6.19 9.51 4.55
N PRO A 52 7.20 8.67 4.89
CA PRO A 52 8.60 9.06 4.76
C PRO A 52 9.12 9.00 3.33
N PHE A 53 8.35 8.39 2.41
CA PHE A 53 8.79 8.13 1.05
C PHE A 53 8.37 9.23 0.10
N GLY A 54 9.32 9.91 -0.50
CA GLY A 54 9.07 10.90 -1.54
C GLY A 54 8.52 10.28 -2.84
N ILE A 55 7.68 11.04 -3.52
CA ILE A 55 7.27 10.72 -4.89
C ILE A 55 8.17 11.52 -5.83
N ARG A 56 8.92 10.82 -6.68
CA ARG A 56 9.80 11.45 -7.67
C ARG A 56 9.23 11.25 -9.05
N ASP A 57 9.30 12.31 -9.85
CA ASP A 57 8.92 12.28 -11.25
C ASP A 57 10.16 11.85 -12.08
N ASP A 58 10.58 10.59 -11.90
CA ASP A 58 11.69 9.92 -12.57
C ASP A 58 11.24 9.26 -13.90
N PRO A 59 12.16 8.76 -14.74
CA PRO A 59 11.79 8.06 -15.98
C PRO A 59 10.79 6.92 -15.76
N SER A 60 10.89 6.19 -14.65
CA SER A 60 9.95 5.12 -14.30
C SER A 60 8.54 5.64 -13.98
N MET A 61 8.41 6.91 -13.57
CA MET A 61 7.11 7.55 -13.42
C MET A 61 6.49 7.85 -14.78
N LEU A 62 7.28 8.29 -15.77
CA LEU A 62 6.77 8.53 -17.12
C LEU A 62 6.23 7.24 -17.76
N GLU A 63 6.94 6.13 -17.62
CA GLU A 63 6.47 4.82 -18.07
C GLU A 63 5.16 4.41 -17.38
N LEU A 64 5.06 4.66 -16.07
CA LEU A 64 3.84 4.39 -15.30
C LEU A 64 2.66 5.25 -15.79
N ILE A 65 2.89 6.53 -16.09
CA ILE A 65 1.86 7.43 -16.64
C ILE A 65 1.37 6.93 -17.98
N GLU A 66 2.27 6.53 -18.90
CA GLU A 66 1.91 5.97 -20.19
C GLU A 66 1.12 4.66 -20.05
N SER A 67 1.53 3.79 -19.12
CA SER A 67 0.79 2.56 -18.81
C SER A 67 -0.61 2.86 -18.29
N VAL A 68 -0.73 3.82 -17.36
CA VAL A 68 -2.02 4.23 -16.77
C VAL A 68 -2.92 4.88 -17.83
N LYS A 69 -2.39 5.67 -18.76
CA LYS A 69 -3.16 6.23 -19.87
C LYS A 69 -3.73 5.14 -20.79
N LYS A 70 -2.96 4.08 -21.06
CA LYS A 70 -3.36 3.00 -21.99
C LYS A 70 -4.29 1.98 -21.35
N HIS A 71 -4.02 1.59 -20.11
CA HIS A 71 -4.64 0.43 -19.48
C HIS A 71 -5.40 0.76 -18.18
N GLY A 72 -5.37 2.02 -17.75
CA GLY A 72 -5.83 2.39 -16.42
C GLY A 72 -4.90 1.84 -15.31
N VAL A 73 -5.34 1.95 -14.07
CA VAL A 73 -4.61 1.42 -12.91
C VAL A 73 -4.95 -0.07 -12.74
N LEU A 74 -4.02 -0.94 -13.11
CA LEU A 74 -4.22 -2.40 -13.08
C LEU A 74 -4.18 -2.99 -11.66
N VAL A 75 -3.32 -2.45 -10.80
CA VAL A 75 -3.18 -2.89 -9.41
C VAL A 75 -3.82 -1.84 -8.49
N PRO A 76 -4.86 -2.19 -7.72
CA PRO A 76 -5.55 -1.24 -6.86
C PRO A 76 -4.62 -0.69 -5.76
N ALA A 77 -4.84 0.56 -5.36
CA ALA A 77 -4.20 1.13 -4.19
C ALA A 77 -4.84 0.59 -2.90
N ILE A 78 -4.24 0.87 -1.75
CA ILE A 78 -4.81 0.57 -0.43
C ILE A 78 -5.03 1.89 0.28
N ALA A 79 -6.23 2.06 0.85
CA ALA A 79 -6.58 3.24 1.64
C ALA A 79 -7.46 2.85 2.83
N ARG A 80 -7.52 3.74 3.83
CA ARG A 80 -8.45 3.64 4.96
C ARG A 80 -9.41 4.83 4.98
N PRO A 81 -10.62 4.68 5.53
CA PRO A 81 -11.52 5.82 5.70
C PRO A 81 -10.95 6.81 6.73
N LYS A 82 -11.12 8.11 6.48
CA LYS A 82 -10.81 9.17 7.45
C LYS A 82 -12.06 9.55 8.24
N PRO A 83 -11.93 9.84 9.55
CA PRO A 83 -13.06 10.31 10.37
C PRO A 83 -13.69 11.59 9.83
N GLU A 84 -12.89 12.47 9.22
CA GLU A 84 -13.28 13.78 8.67
C GLU A 84 -13.90 13.67 7.27
N GLY A 85 -14.00 12.46 6.72
CA GLY A 85 -14.42 12.17 5.35
C GLY A 85 -13.26 11.98 4.38
N GLY A 86 -13.55 11.29 3.27
CA GLY A 86 -12.52 10.87 2.32
C GLY A 86 -11.71 9.67 2.81
N TYR A 87 -10.56 9.44 2.17
CA TYR A 87 -9.73 8.27 2.41
C TYR A 87 -8.26 8.68 2.54
N GLU A 88 -7.55 8.01 3.41
CA GLU A 88 -6.12 8.16 3.57
C GLU A 88 -5.39 7.02 2.86
N LEU A 89 -4.50 7.38 1.95
CA LEU A 89 -3.77 6.42 1.12
C LEU A 89 -2.64 5.78 1.94
N VAL A 90 -2.70 4.46 2.05
CA VAL A 90 -1.70 3.64 2.75
C VAL A 90 -0.64 3.12 1.78
N ALA A 91 -1.07 2.64 0.60
CA ALA A 91 -0.16 2.18 -0.44
C ALA A 91 -0.66 2.58 -1.82
N GLY A 92 0.28 2.92 -2.74
CA GLY A 92 -0.04 3.28 -4.11
C GLY A 92 0.07 4.76 -4.45
N HIS A 93 0.83 5.54 -3.67
CA HIS A 93 1.07 6.97 -3.90
C HIS A 93 1.58 7.29 -5.32
N ARG A 94 2.52 6.48 -5.87
CA ARG A 94 2.99 6.65 -7.26
C ARG A 94 1.86 6.43 -8.27
N ARG A 95 0.96 5.46 -8.03
CA ARG A 95 -0.21 5.21 -8.89
C ARG A 95 -1.21 6.34 -8.83
N GLN A 96 -1.44 6.92 -7.65
CA GLN A 96 -2.27 8.12 -7.49
C GLN A 96 -1.66 9.29 -8.29
N ARG A 97 -0.36 9.56 -8.14
CA ARG A 97 0.34 10.62 -8.88
C ARG A 97 0.27 10.39 -10.40
N ALA A 98 0.53 9.16 -10.85
CA ALA A 98 0.42 8.81 -12.28
C ALA A 98 -1.00 8.98 -12.81
N SER A 99 -2.03 8.62 -12.02
CA SER A 99 -3.43 8.82 -12.39
C SER A 99 -3.80 10.30 -12.54
N GLN A 100 -3.33 11.15 -11.64
CA GLN A 100 -3.49 12.61 -11.73
C GLN A 100 -2.85 13.16 -13.00
N LEU A 101 -1.59 12.77 -13.28
CA LEU A 101 -0.86 13.22 -14.46
C LEU A 101 -1.39 12.61 -15.77
N ALA A 102 -2.05 11.46 -15.69
CA ALA A 102 -2.77 10.85 -16.81
C ALA A 102 -4.14 11.48 -17.08
N GLY A 103 -4.63 12.35 -16.19
CA GLY A 103 -5.94 13.02 -16.30
C GLY A 103 -7.13 12.11 -15.98
N LEU A 104 -6.94 11.12 -15.08
CA LEU A 104 -8.04 10.31 -14.57
C LEU A 104 -8.73 11.02 -13.39
N ASP A 105 -10.05 10.85 -13.28
CA ASP A 105 -10.85 11.39 -12.18
C ASP A 105 -10.87 10.47 -10.96
N SER A 106 -10.66 9.18 -11.17
CA SER A 106 -10.74 8.15 -10.13
C SER A 106 -9.76 7.01 -10.38
N MET A 107 -9.50 6.20 -9.33
CA MET A 107 -8.66 5.01 -9.44
C MET A 107 -9.22 3.87 -8.58
N PRO A 108 -8.89 2.59 -8.89
CA PRO A 108 -9.27 1.45 -8.08
C PRO A 108 -8.51 1.43 -6.76
N VAL A 109 -9.25 1.23 -5.66
CA VAL A 109 -8.73 1.24 -4.29
C VAL A 109 -9.38 0.12 -3.48
N ILE A 110 -8.58 -0.61 -2.72
CA ILE A 110 -9.03 -1.51 -1.67
C ILE A 110 -9.16 -0.69 -0.39
N VAL A 111 -10.36 -0.61 0.17
CA VAL A 111 -10.59 0.09 1.43
C VAL A 111 -10.45 -0.90 2.57
N MET A 112 -9.55 -0.61 3.52
CA MET A 112 -9.29 -1.42 4.70
C MET A 112 -9.53 -0.59 5.97
N ASN A 113 -10.13 -1.20 6.98
CA ASN A 113 -10.28 -0.56 8.29
C ASN A 113 -9.03 -0.85 9.14
N LEU A 114 -8.04 0.02 9.01
CA LEU A 114 -6.75 -0.08 9.70
C LEU A 114 -6.67 0.96 10.83
N ASP A 115 -6.13 0.57 11.98
CA ASP A 115 -5.75 1.53 13.01
C ASP A 115 -4.46 2.29 12.59
N ASP A 116 -4.07 3.31 13.36
CA ASP A 116 -2.92 4.17 13.01
C ASP A 116 -1.61 3.37 12.95
N ASN A 117 -1.41 2.41 13.87
CA ASN A 117 -0.19 1.61 13.91
C ASN A 117 -0.16 0.61 12.75
N ASP A 118 -1.28 -0.05 12.44
CA ASP A 118 -1.38 -0.95 11.29
C ASP A 118 -1.19 -0.20 9.98
N THR A 119 -1.71 1.02 9.89
CA THR A 119 -1.51 1.89 8.73
C THR A 119 -0.03 2.18 8.50
N ILE A 120 0.71 2.58 9.55
CA ILE A 120 2.15 2.85 9.46
C ILE A 120 2.92 1.58 9.10
N ILE A 121 2.61 0.44 9.71
CA ILE A 121 3.26 -0.84 9.39
C ILE A 121 3.04 -1.19 7.92
N GLN A 122 1.80 -1.16 7.45
CA GLN A 122 1.45 -1.48 6.06
C GLN A 122 2.10 -0.50 5.07
N LEU A 123 2.14 0.80 5.40
CA LEU A 123 2.77 1.83 4.59
C LEU A 123 4.27 1.57 4.41
N VAL A 124 4.98 1.25 5.49
CA VAL A 124 6.41 0.96 5.45
C VAL A 124 6.65 -0.37 4.72
N ASP A 125 5.95 -1.43 5.07
CA ASP A 125 6.14 -2.77 4.52
C ASP A 125 5.90 -2.82 3.01
N SER A 126 4.94 -2.04 2.50
CA SER A 126 4.66 -1.93 1.05
C SER A 126 5.72 -1.17 0.25
N ASN A 127 6.62 -0.44 0.91
CA ASN A 127 7.62 0.39 0.24
C ASN A 127 9.07 -0.03 0.53
N ILE A 128 9.33 -0.76 1.63
CA ILE A 128 10.70 -1.04 2.12
C ILE A 128 11.58 -1.80 1.13
N GLN A 129 10.97 -2.58 0.23
CA GLN A 129 11.66 -3.39 -0.77
C GLN A 129 11.97 -2.62 -2.07
N ARG A 130 11.62 -1.32 -2.15
CA ARG A 130 11.93 -0.51 -3.34
C ARG A 130 13.44 -0.26 -3.42
N GLU A 131 14.01 -0.38 -4.62
CA GLU A 131 15.44 -0.24 -4.85
C GLU A 131 15.97 1.17 -4.57
N ASN A 132 15.21 2.21 -4.92
CA ASN A 132 15.65 3.60 -4.93
C ASN A 132 15.13 4.42 -3.74
N ILE A 133 15.23 3.88 -2.51
CA ILE A 133 14.90 4.59 -1.27
C ILE A 133 16.16 5.31 -0.76
N LEU A 134 16.05 6.61 -0.48
CA LEU A 134 17.17 7.35 0.13
C LEU A 134 17.49 6.80 1.53
N PRO A 135 18.76 6.83 1.96
CA PRO A 135 19.14 6.43 3.31
C PRO A 135 18.34 7.15 4.40
N SER A 136 18.06 8.45 4.22
CA SER A 136 17.26 9.26 5.14
C SER A 136 15.79 8.82 5.18
N GLU A 137 15.18 8.53 4.03
CA GLU A 137 13.82 7.98 3.95
C GLU A 137 13.73 6.61 4.62
N ARG A 138 14.73 5.74 4.35
CA ARG A 138 14.83 4.41 4.94
C ARG A 138 14.99 4.47 6.46
N ALA A 139 15.81 5.37 6.96
CA ALA A 139 16.00 5.60 8.39
C ALA A 139 14.69 6.04 9.09
N LYS A 140 13.98 7.01 8.51
CA LYS A 140 12.67 7.46 9.00
C LYS A 140 11.63 6.34 8.97
N ALA A 141 11.59 5.57 7.89
CA ALA A 141 10.65 4.45 7.74
C ALA A 141 10.86 3.36 8.81
N TYR A 142 12.11 2.94 9.05
CA TYR A 142 12.44 1.96 10.09
C TYR A 142 12.06 2.46 11.48
N LYS A 143 12.34 3.73 11.78
CA LYS A 143 11.96 4.34 13.07
C LYS A 143 10.45 4.32 13.27
N LEU A 144 9.68 4.81 12.29
CA LEU A 144 8.21 4.83 12.34
C LEU A 144 7.63 3.42 12.55
N ARG A 145 8.10 2.44 11.79
CA ARG A 145 7.63 1.06 11.93
C ARG A 145 7.95 0.48 13.30
N MET A 146 9.17 0.72 13.82
CA MET A 146 9.55 0.25 15.14
C MET A 146 8.68 0.86 16.24
N GLU A 147 8.38 2.16 16.16
CA GLU A 147 7.51 2.84 17.10
C GLU A 147 6.07 2.30 17.04
N ALA A 148 5.53 2.06 15.84
CA ALA A 148 4.20 1.49 15.66
C ALA A 148 4.10 0.07 16.26
N VAL A 149 5.09 -0.79 16.00
CA VAL A 149 5.15 -2.15 16.58
C VAL A 149 5.24 -2.11 18.10
N LYS A 150 6.09 -1.22 18.66
CA LYS A 150 6.20 -1.05 20.13
C LYS A 150 4.88 -0.58 20.75
N LYS A 151 4.18 0.37 20.13
CA LYS A 151 2.87 0.83 20.61
C LYS A 151 1.83 -0.29 20.61
N LYS A 152 1.83 -1.16 19.60
CA LYS A 152 0.94 -2.34 19.56
C LYS A 152 1.27 -3.36 20.64
N ALA A 153 2.56 -3.65 20.87
CA ALA A 153 3.01 -4.60 21.88
C ALA A 153 2.72 -4.11 23.30
N GLY A 154 2.74 -2.80 23.57
CA GLY A 154 2.44 -2.19 24.86
C GLY A 154 0.95 -2.00 25.17
N ARG A 155 0.03 -2.29 24.22
CA ARG A 155 -1.41 -2.20 24.46
C ARG A 155 -1.85 -3.46 25.24
N PRO A 156 -2.48 -3.33 26.45
CA PRO A 156 -3.00 -4.48 27.16
C PRO A 156 -4.01 -5.22 26.25
N GLN A 157 -3.73 -6.47 25.94
CA GLN A 157 -4.76 -7.33 25.32
C GLN A 157 -5.90 -7.44 26.33
N LYS A 158 -7.12 -7.07 25.93
CA LYS A 158 -8.32 -7.48 26.63
C LYS A 158 -8.26 -9.00 26.74
N GLU A 159 -8.39 -9.50 27.97
CA GLU A 159 -8.39 -10.91 28.31
C GLU A 159 -9.46 -11.65 27.48
N GLU A 160 -9.04 -12.31 26.41
CA GLU A 160 -9.77 -13.39 25.77
C GLU A 160 -8.76 -14.47 25.36
N ASP A 161 -8.90 -15.64 26.00
CA ASP A 161 -8.17 -16.89 25.82
C ASP A 161 -6.83 -17.10 26.54
N GLN A 162 -6.95 -17.78 27.68
CA GLN A 162 -5.84 -18.31 28.48
C GLN A 162 -5.11 -19.52 27.84
N ASN A 163 -5.31 -19.83 26.56
CA ASN A 163 -4.77 -21.04 25.91
C ASN A 163 -3.97 -20.80 24.65
N SER A 164 -3.57 -19.56 24.34
CA SER A 164 -2.64 -19.31 23.25
C SER A 164 -1.19 -19.49 23.71
N PRO A 165 -0.35 -20.26 23.02
CA PRO A 165 1.06 -20.42 23.38
C PRO A 165 1.70 -19.04 23.38
N LYS A 166 2.28 -18.65 24.52
CA LYS A 166 3.11 -17.44 24.67
C LYS A 166 4.27 -17.58 23.68
N ILE A 167 4.13 -17.00 22.48
CA ILE A 167 5.23 -16.82 21.56
C ILE A 167 6.23 -15.93 22.30
N SER A 168 7.37 -16.53 22.63
CA SER A 168 8.42 -15.93 23.42
C SER A 168 8.73 -14.51 22.92
N ALA A 169 8.62 -13.53 23.84
CA ALA A 169 8.85 -12.10 23.61
C ALA A 169 10.33 -11.75 23.31
N ASN A 170 11.09 -12.64 22.69
CA ASN A 170 12.49 -12.45 22.33
C ASN A 170 12.75 -12.12 20.86
N PHE A 171 11.69 -11.97 20.05
CA PHE A 171 11.88 -11.44 18.70
C PHE A 171 11.99 -9.92 18.83
N ARG A 172 13.22 -9.40 18.72
CA ARG A 172 13.45 -7.95 18.75
C ARG A 172 12.75 -7.35 17.53
N SER A 173 12.06 -6.22 17.74
CA SER A 173 11.33 -5.53 16.66
C SER A 173 12.24 -5.15 15.48
N ASP A 174 13.53 -4.93 15.73
CA ASP A 174 14.55 -4.66 14.73
C ASP A 174 14.88 -5.88 13.86
N ASP A 175 14.89 -7.09 14.45
CA ASP A 175 15.13 -8.33 13.69
C ASP A 175 13.97 -8.63 12.72
N SER A 176 12.72 -8.39 13.14
CA SER A 176 11.56 -8.57 12.27
C SER A 176 11.53 -7.58 11.09
N ILE A 177 11.98 -6.35 11.30
CA ILE A 177 12.15 -5.37 10.23
C ILE A 177 13.31 -5.78 9.31
N GLY A 178 14.40 -6.29 9.89
CA GLY A 178 15.58 -6.75 9.17
C GLY A 178 15.26 -7.90 8.23
N GLU A 179 14.48 -8.89 8.68
CA GLU A 179 14.03 -10.01 7.86
C GLU A 179 13.22 -9.53 6.66
N LEU A 180 12.27 -8.62 6.88
CA LEU A 180 11.45 -8.05 5.80
C LEU A 180 12.27 -7.25 4.79
N ALA A 181 13.28 -6.49 5.25
CA ALA A 181 14.13 -5.65 4.43
C ALA A 181 15.35 -6.39 3.85
N GLY A 182 15.55 -7.65 4.21
CA GLY A 182 16.71 -8.46 3.80
C GLY A 182 18.04 -7.98 4.39
N VAL A 183 18.02 -7.37 5.60
CA VAL A 183 19.21 -6.84 6.30
C VAL A 183 19.22 -7.28 7.76
N SER A 184 20.38 -7.15 8.44
CA SER A 184 20.46 -7.50 9.86
C SER A 184 19.78 -6.46 10.77
N GLY A 185 19.36 -6.87 11.98
CA GLY A 185 18.83 -5.95 12.99
C GLY A 185 19.84 -4.86 13.38
N ASP A 186 21.16 -5.16 13.34
CA ASP A 186 22.21 -4.13 13.56
C ASP A 186 22.18 -3.06 12.47
N THR A 187 21.98 -3.46 11.22
CA THR A 187 21.83 -2.53 10.10
C THR A 187 20.62 -1.61 10.31
N ILE A 188 19.49 -2.17 10.77
CA ILE A 188 18.29 -1.39 11.12
C ILE A 188 18.61 -0.35 12.21
N ARG A 189 19.29 -0.76 13.28
CA ARG A 189 19.69 0.17 14.38
C ARG A 189 20.60 1.29 13.86
N ASN A 190 21.54 0.96 12.97
CA ASN A 190 22.44 1.95 12.37
C ASN A 190 21.65 2.96 11.51
N TYR A 191 20.70 2.50 10.69
CA TYR A 191 19.81 3.41 9.95
C TYR A 191 19.00 4.31 10.87
N ILE A 192 18.41 3.77 11.94
CA ILE A 192 17.64 4.56 12.89
C ILE A 192 18.51 5.61 13.56
N SER A 193 19.79 5.32 13.86
CA SER A 193 20.69 6.29 14.45
C SER A 193 20.94 7.50 13.55
N LEU A 194 20.81 7.36 12.23
CA LEU A 194 20.89 8.50 11.29
C LEU A 194 19.81 9.54 11.55
N THR A 195 18.64 9.15 12.08
CA THR A 195 17.55 10.10 12.40
C THR A 195 17.92 11.06 13.54
N ASN A 196 19.01 10.81 14.26
CA ASN A 196 19.53 11.68 15.30
C ASN A 196 20.53 12.73 14.79
N LEU A 197 20.87 12.67 13.49
CA LEU A 197 21.71 13.68 12.86
C LEU A 197 20.95 15.00 12.74
N ILE A 198 21.71 16.08 12.66
CA ILE A 198 21.14 17.41 12.42
C ILE A 198 20.46 17.46 11.04
N PRO A 199 19.38 18.25 10.89
CA PRO A 199 18.58 18.28 9.66
C PRO A 199 19.39 18.50 8.39
N GLU A 200 20.42 19.36 8.44
CA GLU A 200 21.28 19.68 7.29
C GLU A 200 22.10 18.46 6.77
N LEU A 201 22.25 17.41 7.55
CA LEU A 201 22.92 16.17 7.15
C LEU A 201 21.95 15.09 6.69
N MET A 202 20.64 15.37 6.76
CA MET A 202 19.58 14.43 6.37
C MET A 202 19.01 14.69 4.97
N GLU A 203 19.40 15.81 4.35
CA GLU A 203 19.08 16.16 2.96
C GLU A 203 20.14 15.61 2.01
#